data_b88cf91fba39367a4b53d0411cf63682
#
_entry.id   b88cf91fba39367a4b53d0411cf63682
#
_cell.length_a   1.000
_cell.length_b   1.000
_cell.length_c   1.000
_cell.angle_alpha   90.00
_cell.angle_beta   90.00
_cell.angle_gamma   90.00
#
_symmetry.space_group_name_H-M   'P 1'
#
loop_
_entity.id
_entity.type
_entity.pdbx_description
1 polymer ?
#
loop_
_entity_poly.entity_id
_entity_poly.type
_entity_poly.pdbx_seq_one_letter_code
_entity_poly.pdbx_strand_id
1 'polypeptide(L)'
;MVFSSILFLFVYLPVVLAVYYIVPARYRNLWLFIVNLVFYGWGEPVYILLMVFSIALNYAAGLLIARYKLTDDKKARAVLTVNTVVNLALLIFFKYFDLLAATLSRIPGISIPALGLTLPIGISFYTFQTMSYPIDVYRGDTEEQKNFIRFGTFVALFPQLIAGPIVRYKDVASQLGTRRLSSEQFSSGVQRFAIGLGKKVLLANNIGALWDIYAAAPELSFAGAWLGALAFSLQLYFDFSGYSDMAIGLGRMLGFEFLENFNYPYISKSVTEFWRRWHMSLGTWFRDYLYIPLGGNRRGLPRQILNILIVWALTGLWHGANWTFLLWGLYYAVFLILEKVFLLKKLEKVPVLAHIYALLVAVVGWMLFQLNSVGEVVHYWGAMFGASGAAATAADAFYARSYAVILFIAAIAATPVPKKLFQRIPQRIQNILTPVLVALCLVISTAYLVDATYNPFLYFRF
;
A
#
# COMPACT_ATOMS: atom_id res chain seq x y z
N MET A 1 1.55 16.98 -0.07
CA MET A 1 2.47 16.96 1.11
C MET A 1 2.81 15.49 1.40
N VAL A 2 4.04 15.16 1.82
CA VAL A 2 4.44 13.78 2.17
C VAL A 2 4.89 13.70 3.62
N PHE A 3 4.68 12.55 4.29
CA PHE A 3 5.01 12.38 5.72
C PHE A 3 6.50 12.53 6.03
N SER A 4 7.36 12.16 5.09
CA SER A 4 8.81 12.32 5.15
C SER A 4 9.26 13.67 4.58
N SER A 5 8.61 14.76 4.93
CA SER A 5 9.04 16.12 4.57
C SER A 5 9.16 17.01 5.81
N ILE A 6 10.11 17.95 5.77
CA ILE A 6 10.34 18.92 6.83
C ILE A 6 9.06 19.70 7.14
N LEU A 7 8.35 20.16 6.11
CA LEU A 7 7.09 20.89 6.25
C LEU A 7 6.03 20.07 7.01
N PHE A 8 5.92 18.76 6.71
CA PHE A 8 4.97 17.89 7.41
C PHE A 8 5.38 17.69 8.87
N LEU A 9 6.65 17.37 9.13
CA LEU A 9 7.13 17.00 10.45
C LEU A 9 7.12 18.17 11.44
N PHE A 10 7.52 19.35 10.98
CA PHE A 10 7.79 20.49 11.87
C PHE A 10 6.73 21.61 11.81
N VAL A 11 5.85 21.58 10.83
CA VAL A 11 4.78 22.59 10.71
C VAL A 11 3.40 21.95 10.74
N TYR A 12 3.08 21.11 9.75
CA TYR A 12 1.73 20.57 9.61
C TYR A 12 1.32 19.67 10.79
N LEU A 13 2.11 18.65 11.08
CA LEU A 13 1.79 17.68 12.13
C LEU A 13 1.69 18.30 13.53
N PRO A 14 2.65 19.15 13.99
CA PRO A 14 2.53 19.82 15.29
C PRO A 14 1.29 20.71 15.40
N VAL A 15 0.97 21.49 14.36
CA VAL A 15 -0.23 22.36 14.35
C VAL A 15 -1.51 21.51 14.40
N VAL A 16 -1.59 20.45 13.58
CA VAL A 16 -2.76 19.55 13.56
C VAL A 16 -2.99 18.92 14.93
N LEU A 17 -1.92 18.38 15.55
CA LEU A 17 -2.01 17.75 16.86
C LEU A 17 -2.34 18.75 17.97
N ALA A 18 -1.66 19.90 18.02
CA ALA A 18 -1.90 20.92 19.03
C ALA A 18 -3.38 21.36 19.04
N VAL A 19 -3.92 21.73 17.89
CA VAL A 19 -5.32 22.13 17.79
C VAL A 19 -6.26 20.96 18.08
N TYR A 20 -5.96 19.73 17.61
CA TYR A 20 -6.77 18.54 17.85
C TYR A 20 -6.95 18.22 19.34
N TYR A 21 -5.91 18.43 20.14
CA TYR A 21 -5.97 18.17 21.60
C TYR A 21 -6.61 19.30 22.39
N ILE A 22 -6.55 20.55 21.88
CA ILE A 22 -7.20 21.71 22.50
C ILE A 22 -8.70 21.76 22.21
N VAL A 23 -9.10 21.38 20.99
CA VAL A 23 -10.50 21.46 20.53
C VAL A 23 -11.40 20.49 21.33
N PRO A 24 -12.59 20.94 21.80
CA PRO A 24 -13.58 20.07 22.43
C PRO A 24 -13.93 18.85 21.58
N ALA A 25 -14.17 17.70 22.20
CA ALA A 25 -14.37 16.41 21.52
C ALA A 25 -15.44 16.46 20.39
N ARG A 26 -16.49 17.25 20.56
CA ARG A 26 -17.59 17.44 19.58
C ARG A 26 -17.11 18.02 18.25
N TYR A 27 -16.02 18.81 18.26
CA TYR A 27 -15.48 19.47 17.06
C TYR A 27 -14.26 18.80 16.46
N ARG A 28 -13.72 17.75 17.08
CA ARG A 28 -12.51 17.05 16.61
C ARG A 28 -12.65 16.48 15.20
N ASN A 29 -13.83 15.93 14.86
CA ASN A 29 -14.05 15.44 13.49
C ASN A 29 -14.12 16.59 12.48
N LEU A 30 -14.71 17.72 12.84
CA LEU A 30 -14.74 18.91 11.97
C LEU A 30 -13.33 19.44 11.72
N TRP A 31 -12.52 19.55 12.79
CA TRP A 31 -11.10 19.92 12.66
C TRP A 31 -10.34 18.96 11.75
N LEU A 32 -10.45 17.65 12.00
CA LEU A 32 -9.81 16.66 11.15
C LEU A 32 -10.29 16.76 9.70
N PHE A 33 -11.58 16.92 9.45
CA PHE A 33 -12.09 17.02 8.09
C PHE A 33 -11.47 18.22 7.36
N ILE A 34 -11.40 19.39 8.00
CA ILE A 34 -10.81 20.59 7.41
C ILE A 34 -9.31 20.37 7.10
N VAL A 35 -8.54 19.93 8.08
CA VAL A 35 -7.07 19.75 7.88
C VAL A 35 -6.76 18.64 6.90
N ASN A 36 -7.57 17.60 6.84
CA ASN A 36 -7.42 16.53 5.84
C ASN A 36 -7.64 17.06 4.41
N LEU A 37 -8.65 17.90 4.21
CA LEU A 37 -8.88 18.57 2.92
C LEU A 37 -7.73 19.52 2.57
N VAL A 38 -7.19 20.25 3.55
CA VAL A 38 -5.99 21.09 3.34
C VAL A 38 -4.78 20.20 2.97
N PHE A 39 -4.58 19.08 3.65
CA PHE A 39 -3.48 18.16 3.34
C PHE A 39 -3.57 17.64 1.90
N TYR A 40 -4.77 17.22 1.49
CA TYR A 40 -5.00 16.73 0.13
C TYR A 40 -4.87 17.84 -0.91
N GLY A 41 -5.54 18.96 -0.69
CA GLY A 41 -5.55 20.12 -1.59
C GLY A 41 -4.18 20.78 -1.76
N TRP A 42 -3.25 20.58 -0.80
CA TRP A 42 -1.86 21.05 -0.94
C TRP A 42 -1.13 20.39 -2.13
N GLY A 43 -1.41 19.12 -2.39
CA GLY A 43 -0.84 18.40 -3.54
C GLY A 43 -1.76 18.39 -4.76
N GLU A 44 -3.07 18.46 -4.54
CA GLU A 44 -4.11 18.23 -5.55
C GLU A 44 -5.21 19.31 -5.48
N PRO A 45 -4.90 20.57 -5.81
CA PRO A 45 -5.85 21.67 -5.60
C PRO A 45 -7.13 21.56 -6.44
N VAL A 46 -7.08 20.94 -7.61
CA VAL A 46 -8.24 20.72 -8.49
C VAL A 46 -9.01 19.47 -8.09
N TYR A 47 -8.28 18.37 -7.79
CA TYR A 47 -8.90 17.08 -7.52
C TYR A 47 -9.51 16.95 -6.12
N ILE A 48 -9.36 17.96 -5.25
CA ILE A 48 -10.12 18.07 -4.00
C ILE A 48 -11.64 18.06 -4.26
N LEU A 49 -12.09 18.65 -5.36
CA LEU A 49 -13.50 18.63 -5.76
C LEU A 49 -13.98 17.21 -6.10
N LEU A 50 -13.14 16.42 -6.75
CA LEU A 50 -13.44 15.02 -7.05
C LEU A 50 -13.54 14.18 -5.76
N MET A 51 -12.67 14.42 -4.78
CA MET A 51 -12.74 13.78 -3.47
C MET A 51 -14.04 14.14 -2.74
N VAL A 52 -14.40 15.44 -2.69
CA VAL A 52 -15.64 15.89 -2.06
C VAL A 52 -16.87 15.31 -2.76
N PHE A 53 -16.84 15.24 -4.09
CA PHE A 53 -17.88 14.56 -4.87
C PHE A 53 -18.00 13.07 -4.50
N SER A 54 -16.87 12.34 -4.41
CA SER A 54 -16.85 10.94 -4.02
C SER A 54 -17.40 10.74 -2.60
N ILE A 55 -17.05 11.63 -1.65
CA ILE A 55 -17.61 11.62 -0.29
C ILE A 55 -19.13 11.78 -0.35
N ALA A 56 -19.63 12.79 -1.06
CA ALA A 56 -21.07 13.07 -1.15
C ALA A 56 -21.85 11.92 -1.80
N LEU A 57 -21.32 11.38 -2.89
CA LEU A 57 -21.89 10.25 -3.63
C LEU A 57 -22.08 9.03 -2.73
N ASN A 58 -21.01 8.59 -2.07
CA ASN A 58 -21.04 7.38 -1.24
C ASN A 58 -21.82 7.58 0.05
N TYR A 59 -21.78 8.78 0.64
CA TYR A 59 -22.62 9.16 1.78
C TYR A 59 -24.12 9.07 1.44
N ALA A 60 -24.54 9.70 0.34
CA ALA A 60 -25.92 9.64 -0.13
C ALA A 60 -26.36 8.21 -0.46
N ALA A 61 -25.50 7.44 -1.13
CA ALA A 61 -25.75 6.04 -1.44
C ALA A 61 -26.00 5.21 -0.16
N GLY A 62 -25.18 5.40 0.89
CA GLY A 62 -25.37 4.71 2.16
C GLY A 62 -26.71 5.00 2.82
N LEU A 63 -27.13 6.27 2.84
CA LEU A 63 -28.43 6.69 3.38
C LEU A 63 -29.60 6.10 2.58
N LEU A 64 -29.53 6.15 1.24
CA LEU A 64 -30.56 5.60 0.36
C LEU A 64 -30.66 4.07 0.46
N ILE A 65 -29.52 3.38 0.54
CA ILE A 65 -29.48 1.93 0.73
C ILE A 65 -30.15 1.57 2.05
N ALA A 66 -29.77 2.20 3.16
CA ALA A 66 -30.37 1.93 4.47
C ALA A 66 -31.90 2.15 4.46
N ARG A 67 -32.34 3.24 3.81
CA ARG A 67 -33.77 3.54 3.68
C ARG A 67 -34.52 2.49 2.87
N TYR A 68 -33.98 2.08 1.71
CA TYR A 68 -34.66 1.14 0.82
C TYR A 68 -34.49 -0.33 1.26
N LYS A 69 -33.44 -0.69 1.96
CA LYS A 69 -33.17 -2.04 2.39
C LYS A 69 -34.34 -2.68 3.18
N LEU A 70 -35.05 -1.87 3.95
CA LEU A 70 -36.20 -2.31 4.76
C LEU A 70 -37.54 -2.32 3.98
N THR A 71 -37.63 -1.56 2.87
CA THR A 71 -38.89 -1.35 2.15
C THR A 71 -38.90 -1.95 0.74
N ASP A 72 -37.76 -1.90 0.04
CA ASP A 72 -37.63 -2.35 -1.35
C ASP A 72 -36.15 -2.74 -1.65
N ASP A 73 -35.80 -4.02 -1.43
CA ASP A 73 -34.44 -4.51 -1.67
C ASP A 73 -33.98 -4.34 -3.13
N LYS A 74 -34.89 -4.33 -4.12
CA LYS A 74 -34.52 -4.08 -5.52
C LYS A 74 -33.99 -2.66 -5.71
N LYS A 75 -34.65 -1.68 -5.09
CA LYS A 75 -34.16 -0.28 -5.12
C LYS A 75 -32.85 -0.12 -4.37
N ALA A 76 -32.70 -0.76 -3.20
CA ALA A 76 -31.42 -0.75 -2.48
C ALA A 76 -30.28 -1.32 -3.33
N ARG A 77 -30.52 -2.43 -4.02
CA ARG A 77 -29.55 -3.04 -4.95
C ARG A 77 -29.27 -2.15 -6.15
N ALA A 78 -30.28 -1.49 -6.72
CA ALA A 78 -30.09 -0.55 -7.83
C ALA A 78 -29.20 0.63 -7.41
N VAL A 79 -29.44 1.23 -6.24
CA VAL A 79 -28.60 2.31 -5.70
C VAL A 79 -27.15 1.82 -5.52
N LEU A 80 -26.95 0.65 -4.92
CA LEU A 80 -25.60 0.06 -4.75
C LEU A 80 -24.91 -0.15 -6.10
N THR A 81 -25.63 -0.69 -7.09
CA THR A 81 -25.07 -0.93 -8.43
C THR A 81 -24.67 0.37 -9.10
N VAL A 82 -25.56 1.37 -9.12
CA VAL A 82 -25.26 2.69 -9.71
C VAL A 82 -24.06 3.32 -9.02
N ASN A 83 -24.04 3.35 -7.68
CA ASN A 83 -22.92 3.88 -6.93
C ASN A 83 -21.58 3.17 -7.26
N THR A 84 -21.60 1.84 -7.33
CA THR A 84 -20.41 1.04 -7.70
C THR A 84 -19.95 1.37 -9.12
N VAL A 85 -20.87 1.44 -10.07
CA VAL A 85 -20.56 1.76 -11.48
C VAL A 85 -19.95 3.17 -11.58
N VAL A 86 -20.52 4.16 -10.91
CA VAL A 86 -19.99 5.54 -10.94
C VAL A 86 -18.58 5.61 -10.34
N ASN A 87 -18.34 5.00 -9.18
CA ASN A 87 -17.00 4.96 -8.57
C ASN A 87 -15.97 4.27 -9.48
N LEU A 88 -16.33 3.13 -10.08
CA LEU A 88 -15.44 2.42 -11.01
C LEU A 88 -15.23 3.19 -12.31
N ALA A 89 -16.27 3.84 -12.85
CA ALA A 89 -16.17 4.65 -14.06
C ALA A 89 -15.20 5.83 -13.86
N LEU A 90 -15.27 6.52 -12.71
CA LEU A 90 -14.32 7.57 -12.35
C LEU A 90 -12.89 7.03 -12.26
N LEU A 91 -12.69 5.90 -11.58
CA LEU A 91 -11.38 5.27 -11.48
C LEU A 91 -10.83 4.87 -12.86
N ILE A 92 -11.68 4.25 -13.71
CA ILE A 92 -11.30 3.83 -15.07
C ILE A 92 -10.98 5.06 -15.93
N PHE A 93 -11.77 6.12 -15.85
CA PHE A 93 -11.55 7.33 -16.61
C PHE A 93 -10.19 7.96 -16.29
N PHE A 94 -9.90 8.23 -15.02
CA PHE A 94 -8.66 8.89 -14.65
C PHE A 94 -7.42 7.99 -14.77
N LYS A 95 -7.55 6.69 -14.56
CA LYS A 95 -6.40 5.78 -14.51
C LYS A 95 -6.12 5.07 -15.82
N TYR A 96 -7.15 4.67 -16.56
CA TYR A 96 -6.97 3.74 -17.69
C TYR A 96 -7.34 4.32 -19.04
N PHE A 97 -7.87 5.55 -19.11
CA PHE A 97 -8.30 6.12 -20.40
C PHE A 97 -7.17 6.13 -21.41
N ASP A 98 -5.99 6.63 -21.04
CA ASP A 98 -4.86 6.74 -21.98
C ASP A 98 -4.29 5.38 -22.39
N LEU A 99 -4.28 4.39 -21.48
CA LEU A 99 -3.92 3.00 -21.82
C LEU A 99 -4.91 2.39 -22.83
N LEU A 100 -6.20 2.60 -22.61
CA LEU A 100 -7.25 2.12 -23.51
C LEU A 100 -7.18 2.82 -24.88
N ALA A 101 -7.02 4.14 -24.87
CA ALA A 101 -6.86 4.94 -26.08
C ALA A 101 -5.64 4.47 -26.91
N ALA A 102 -4.48 4.31 -26.26
CA ALA A 102 -3.27 3.82 -26.91
C ALA A 102 -3.41 2.38 -27.43
N THR A 103 -4.14 1.53 -26.70
CA THR A 103 -4.37 0.14 -27.12
C THR A 103 -5.32 0.05 -28.31
N LEU A 104 -6.44 0.79 -28.28
CA LEU A 104 -7.42 0.82 -29.35
C LEU A 104 -6.86 1.49 -30.62
N SER A 105 -6.02 2.51 -30.47
CA SER A 105 -5.36 3.19 -31.62
C SER A 105 -4.35 2.31 -32.35
N ARG A 106 -4.03 1.11 -31.85
CA ARG A 106 -3.27 0.09 -32.61
C ARG A 106 -4.11 -0.61 -33.68
N ILE A 107 -5.44 -0.50 -33.61
CA ILE A 107 -6.34 -1.06 -34.61
C ILE A 107 -6.38 -0.11 -35.83
N PRO A 108 -6.12 -0.59 -37.05
CA PRO A 108 -6.16 0.25 -38.23
C PRO A 108 -7.50 1.00 -38.37
N GLY A 109 -7.42 2.31 -38.62
CA GLY A 109 -8.61 3.16 -38.74
C GLY A 109 -9.17 3.74 -37.45
N ILE A 110 -8.65 3.38 -36.27
CA ILE A 110 -9.02 3.98 -34.99
C ILE A 110 -7.89 4.89 -34.52
N SER A 111 -8.22 6.15 -34.23
CA SER A 111 -7.30 7.12 -33.62
C SER A 111 -8.00 7.82 -32.47
N ILE A 112 -7.62 7.50 -31.24
CA ILE A 112 -8.15 8.10 -30.03
C ILE A 112 -7.01 8.91 -29.39
N PRO A 113 -7.13 10.25 -29.28
CA PRO A 113 -6.09 11.05 -28.65
C PRO A 113 -6.00 10.73 -27.16
N ALA A 114 -4.78 10.69 -26.63
CA ALA A 114 -4.54 10.65 -25.19
C ALA A 114 -4.99 11.97 -24.56
N LEU A 115 -5.62 11.91 -23.40
CA LEU A 115 -6.05 13.10 -22.65
C LEU A 115 -4.92 13.70 -21.80
N GLY A 116 -3.88 12.91 -21.50
CA GLY A 116 -2.76 13.35 -20.66
C GLY A 116 -3.18 13.76 -19.24
N LEU A 117 -4.27 13.18 -18.74
CA LEU A 117 -4.77 13.50 -17.40
C LEU A 117 -3.78 13.01 -16.34
N THR A 118 -3.43 13.90 -15.43
CA THR A 118 -2.69 13.48 -14.23
C THR A 118 -3.58 12.64 -13.35
N LEU A 119 -3.06 11.49 -12.90
CA LEU A 119 -3.81 10.62 -12.00
C LEU A 119 -3.97 11.30 -10.63
N PRO A 120 -5.21 11.54 -10.13
CA PRO A 120 -5.42 12.12 -8.81
C PRO A 120 -4.76 11.25 -7.72
N ILE A 121 -3.89 11.84 -6.90
CA ILE A 121 -3.18 11.11 -5.85
C ILE A 121 -4.19 10.40 -4.93
N GLY A 122 -3.97 9.11 -4.69
CA GLY A 122 -4.79 8.30 -3.80
C GLY A 122 -6.16 7.88 -4.34
N ILE A 123 -6.52 8.18 -5.61
CA ILE A 123 -7.84 7.83 -6.17
C ILE A 123 -8.13 6.33 -6.04
N SER A 124 -7.14 5.47 -6.28
CA SER A 124 -7.29 4.02 -6.14
C SER A 124 -7.60 3.59 -4.70
N PHE A 125 -6.99 4.26 -3.71
CA PHE A 125 -7.17 3.98 -2.29
C PHE A 125 -8.52 4.47 -1.79
N TYR A 126 -8.82 5.77 -1.95
CA TYR A 126 -10.07 6.30 -1.42
C TYR A 126 -11.31 5.76 -2.16
N THR A 127 -11.21 5.39 -3.44
CA THR A 127 -12.30 4.71 -4.16
C THR A 127 -12.62 3.37 -3.48
N PHE A 128 -11.63 2.55 -3.16
CA PHE A 128 -11.86 1.28 -2.48
C PHE A 128 -12.40 1.47 -1.05
N GLN A 129 -11.90 2.49 -0.34
CA GLN A 129 -12.42 2.84 0.98
C GLN A 129 -13.89 3.27 0.91
N THR A 130 -14.22 4.22 0.02
CA THR A 130 -15.57 4.75 -0.09
C THR A 130 -16.57 3.70 -0.58
N MET A 131 -16.18 2.88 -1.56
CA MET A 131 -17.02 1.79 -2.07
C MET A 131 -17.34 0.73 -1.02
N SER A 132 -16.42 0.46 -0.08
CA SER A 132 -16.66 -0.52 0.97
C SER A 132 -17.85 -0.15 1.86
N TYR A 133 -18.07 1.15 2.10
CA TYR A 133 -19.13 1.64 2.98
C TYR A 133 -20.56 1.30 2.49
N PRO A 134 -21.03 1.70 1.28
CA PRO A 134 -22.36 1.33 0.82
C PRO A 134 -22.54 -0.18 0.65
N ILE A 135 -21.46 -0.93 0.34
CA ILE A 135 -21.52 -2.39 0.28
C ILE A 135 -21.77 -2.97 1.69
N ASP A 136 -21.03 -2.48 2.70
CA ASP A 136 -21.18 -2.96 4.09
C ASP A 136 -22.55 -2.57 4.68
N VAL A 137 -23.10 -1.38 4.36
CA VAL A 137 -24.47 -0.99 4.72
C VAL A 137 -25.50 -1.92 4.06
N TYR A 138 -25.34 -2.22 2.75
CA TYR A 138 -26.23 -3.15 2.05
C TYR A 138 -26.20 -4.55 2.65
N ARG A 139 -25.04 -5.04 3.07
CA ARG A 139 -24.88 -6.33 3.74
C ARG A 139 -25.40 -6.37 5.17
N GLY A 140 -25.57 -5.22 5.81
CA GLY A 140 -25.88 -5.11 7.24
C GLY A 140 -24.63 -5.27 8.14
N ASP A 141 -23.44 -5.18 7.57
CA ASP A 141 -22.17 -5.26 8.31
C ASP A 141 -21.87 -3.97 9.11
N THR A 142 -22.53 -2.87 8.75
CA THR A 142 -22.46 -1.57 9.44
C THR A 142 -23.75 -0.77 9.26
N GLU A 143 -24.03 0.11 10.20
CA GLU A 143 -25.13 1.06 10.10
C GLU A 143 -24.76 2.24 9.18
N GLU A 144 -25.79 2.91 8.66
CA GLU A 144 -25.62 4.13 7.89
C GLU A 144 -25.05 5.27 8.73
N GLN A 145 -24.11 6.05 8.19
CA GLN A 145 -23.58 7.24 8.84
C GLN A 145 -24.46 8.44 8.53
N LYS A 146 -25.12 8.98 9.56
CA LYS A 146 -26.03 10.15 9.43
C LYS A 146 -25.30 11.50 9.49
N ASN A 147 -24.02 11.51 9.79
CA ASN A 147 -23.24 12.74 9.89
C ASN A 147 -22.22 12.84 8.76
N PHE A 148 -22.43 13.77 7.85
CA PHE A 148 -21.57 13.99 6.68
C PHE A 148 -20.10 14.28 7.06
N ILE A 149 -19.87 15.07 8.12
CA ILE A 149 -18.51 15.41 8.56
C ILE A 149 -17.78 14.18 9.07
N ARG A 150 -18.44 13.27 9.81
CA ARG A 150 -17.83 12.02 10.27
C ARG A 150 -17.46 11.13 9.10
N PHE A 151 -18.34 11.01 8.11
CA PHE A 151 -18.05 10.23 6.91
C PHE A 151 -16.93 10.87 6.09
N GLY A 152 -16.97 12.19 5.87
CA GLY A 152 -15.91 12.92 5.19
C GLY A 152 -14.56 12.81 5.91
N THR A 153 -14.56 12.87 7.25
CA THR A 153 -13.35 12.64 8.05
C THR A 153 -12.77 11.26 7.78
N PHE A 154 -13.61 10.21 7.73
CA PHE A 154 -13.14 8.85 7.42
C PHE A 154 -12.48 8.78 6.05
N VAL A 155 -13.13 9.32 5.02
CA VAL A 155 -12.60 9.22 3.64
C VAL A 155 -11.33 10.04 3.46
N ALA A 156 -11.31 11.28 3.94
CA ALA A 156 -10.21 12.21 3.73
C ALA A 156 -9.05 12.04 4.73
N LEU A 157 -9.16 11.13 5.69
CA LEU A 157 -8.21 11.00 6.83
C LEU A 157 -6.77 10.83 6.33
N PHE A 158 -5.95 11.88 6.48
CA PHE A 158 -4.62 11.99 5.85
C PHE A 158 -3.66 10.83 6.16
N PRO A 159 -3.67 10.19 7.36
CA PRO A 159 -2.78 9.06 7.60
C PRO A 159 -2.98 7.89 6.64
N GLN A 160 -4.22 7.60 6.25
CA GLN A 160 -4.55 6.45 5.41
C GLN A 160 -4.73 6.79 3.92
N LEU A 161 -5.01 8.07 3.60
CA LEU A 161 -5.57 8.51 2.33
C LEU A 161 -4.74 8.15 1.09
N ILE A 162 -3.43 8.26 1.15
CA ILE A 162 -2.57 8.19 -0.05
C ILE A 162 -2.04 6.78 -0.28
N ALA A 163 -1.37 6.19 0.70
CA ALA A 163 -0.77 4.85 0.63
C ALA A 163 -0.79 4.15 2.01
N GLY A 164 -1.68 4.55 2.91
CA GLY A 164 -1.89 3.89 4.20
C GLY A 164 -2.57 2.52 4.03
N PRO A 165 -2.83 1.81 5.14
CA PRO A 165 -3.70 0.66 5.10
C PRO A 165 -5.07 1.03 4.51
N ILE A 166 -5.64 0.18 3.64
CA ILE A 166 -7.01 0.37 3.14
C ILE A 166 -7.97 0.05 4.30
N VAL A 167 -8.33 1.09 5.03
CA VAL A 167 -9.24 0.99 6.19
C VAL A 167 -10.67 1.02 5.69
N ARG A 168 -11.46 0.00 6.03
CA ARG A 168 -12.89 -0.04 5.70
C ARG A 168 -13.67 0.78 6.71
N TYR A 169 -14.83 1.29 6.32
CA TYR A 169 -15.66 2.10 7.22
C TYR A 169 -15.99 1.34 8.51
N LYS A 170 -16.38 0.07 8.42
CA LYS A 170 -16.70 -0.78 9.58
C LYS A 170 -15.56 -0.96 10.58
N ASP A 171 -14.30 -0.87 10.12
CA ASP A 171 -13.13 -1.01 11.00
C ASP A 171 -12.94 0.20 11.94
N VAL A 172 -13.47 1.38 11.59
CA VAL A 172 -13.31 2.63 12.34
C VAL A 172 -14.61 3.33 12.71
N ALA A 173 -15.76 2.80 12.32
CA ALA A 173 -17.08 3.41 12.51
C ALA A 173 -17.34 3.85 13.97
N SER A 174 -17.06 2.98 14.93
CA SER A 174 -17.20 3.29 16.37
C SER A 174 -16.26 4.39 16.82
N GLN A 175 -15.04 4.43 16.29
CA GLN A 175 -13.99 5.38 16.62
C GLN A 175 -14.27 6.79 16.07
N LEU A 176 -15.06 6.91 15.00
CA LEU A 176 -15.55 8.19 14.51
C LEU A 176 -16.58 8.83 15.45
N GLY A 177 -17.32 8.02 16.20
CA GLY A 177 -18.28 8.48 17.20
C GLY A 177 -17.61 8.92 18.49
N THR A 178 -16.87 8.00 19.09
CA THR A 178 -16.25 8.16 20.41
C THR A 178 -14.81 7.60 20.37
N ARG A 179 -13.83 8.49 20.54
CA ARG A 179 -12.41 8.11 20.66
C ARG A 179 -11.91 8.33 22.08
N ARG A 180 -11.22 7.35 22.61
CA ARG A 180 -10.45 7.52 23.84
C ARG A 180 -9.04 7.96 23.46
N LEU A 181 -8.59 9.06 24.03
CA LEU A 181 -7.22 9.54 23.88
C LEU A 181 -6.48 9.22 25.17
N SER A 182 -5.38 8.48 25.07
CA SER A 182 -4.50 8.19 26.20
C SER A 182 -3.06 8.56 25.85
N SER A 183 -2.28 8.91 26.89
CA SER A 183 -0.84 9.16 26.76
C SER A 183 -0.08 7.93 26.26
N GLU A 184 -0.52 6.73 26.63
CA GLU A 184 0.05 5.47 26.18
C GLU A 184 -0.16 5.26 24.67
N GLN A 185 -1.40 5.48 24.19
CA GLN A 185 -1.73 5.36 22.78
C GLN A 185 -0.96 6.40 21.96
N PHE A 186 -0.87 7.64 22.45
CA PHE A 186 -0.08 8.70 21.81
C PHE A 186 1.40 8.33 21.74
N SER A 187 2.00 7.92 22.87
CA SER A 187 3.41 7.51 22.93
C SER A 187 3.71 6.34 21.99
N SER A 188 2.85 5.31 21.98
CA SER A 188 2.99 4.19 21.05
C SER A 188 2.85 4.62 19.58
N GLY A 189 2.02 5.63 19.33
CA GLY A 189 1.87 6.26 18.02
C GLY A 189 3.15 6.96 17.56
N VAL A 190 3.77 7.77 18.43
CA VAL A 190 5.05 8.44 18.14
C VAL A 190 6.16 7.43 17.87
N GLN A 191 6.26 6.38 18.69
CA GLN A 191 7.25 5.29 18.47
C GLN A 191 7.05 4.63 17.11
N ARG A 192 5.81 4.27 16.79
CA ARG A 192 5.49 3.63 15.51
C ARG A 192 5.79 4.53 14.32
N PHE A 193 5.47 5.81 14.43
CA PHE A 193 5.77 6.82 13.41
C PHE A 193 7.28 6.96 13.19
N ALA A 194 8.07 7.10 14.26
CA ALA A 194 9.51 7.21 14.17
C ALA A 194 10.16 5.98 13.52
N ILE A 195 9.73 4.78 13.89
CA ILE A 195 10.19 3.54 13.23
C ILE A 195 9.87 3.55 11.74
N GLY A 196 8.64 3.97 11.36
CA GLY A 196 8.23 4.08 9.97
C GLY A 196 9.07 5.09 9.19
N LEU A 197 9.35 6.26 9.80
CA LEU A 197 10.20 7.28 9.21
C LEU A 197 11.64 6.76 9.02
N GLY A 198 12.22 6.08 10.02
CA GLY A 198 13.53 5.45 9.91
C GLY A 198 13.59 4.39 8.81
N LYS A 199 12.57 3.56 8.67
CA LYS A 199 12.47 2.59 7.56
C LYS A 199 12.52 3.28 6.19
N LYS A 200 11.76 4.37 6.02
CA LYS A 200 11.72 5.12 4.76
C LYS A 200 13.04 5.84 4.50
N VAL A 201 13.51 6.62 5.45
CA VAL A 201 14.63 7.54 5.24
C VAL A 201 15.98 6.84 5.33
N LEU A 202 16.17 6.00 6.36
CA LEU A 202 17.49 5.40 6.62
C LEU A 202 17.72 4.09 5.86
N LEU A 203 16.67 3.33 5.57
CA LEU A 203 16.81 2.07 4.84
C LEU A 203 16.36 2.20 3.37
N ALA A 204 15.10 2.50 3.12
CA ALA A 204 14.56 2.47 1.76
C ALA A 204 15.26 3.44 0.81
N ASN A 205 15.46 4.70 1.21
CA ASN A 205 16.10 5.70 0.36
C ASN A 205 17.54 5.34 0.02
N ASN A 206 18.32 4.90 1.03
CA ASN A 206 19.73 4.54 0.82
C ASN A 206 19.89 3.27 -0.04
N ILE A 207 19.04 2.26 0.17
CA ILE A 207 19.05 1.03 -0.65
C ILE A 207 18.54 1.34 -2.06
N GLY A 208 17.60 2.27 -2.19
CA GLY A 208 17.07 2.71 -3.47
C GLY A 208 18.14 3.28 -4.40
N ALA A 209 19.14 3.99 -3.86
CA ALA A 209 20.25 4.47 -4.65
C ALA A 209 21.04 3.32 -5.34
N LEU A 210 21.16 2.17 -4.69
CA LEU A 210 21.74 0.98 -5.31
C LEU A 210 20.88 0.43 -6.47
N TRP A 211 19.55 0.41 -6.29
CA TRP A 211 18.64 0.05 -7.37
C TRP A 211 18.77 1.01 -8.57
N ASP A 212 18.81 2.32 -8.31
CA ASP A 212 18.88 3.33 -9.37
C ASP A 212 20.16 3.18 -10.23
N ILE A 213 21.28 2.75 -9.63
CA ILE A 213 22.51 2.43 -10.36
C ILE A 213 22.29 1.30 -11.36
N TYR A 214 21.68 0.19 -10.92
CA TYR A 214 21.43 -0.97 -11.77
C TYR A 214 20.28 -0.77 -12.75
N ALA A 215 19.27 0.02 -12.38
CA ALA A 215 18.19 0.38 -13.28
C ALA A 215 18.64 1.26 -14.45
N ALA A 216 19.70 2.08 -14.24
CA ALA A 216 20.30 2.94 -15.26
C ALA A 216 21.43 2.26 -16.06
N ALA A 217 21.87 1.06 -15.64
CA ALA A 217 22.98 0.37 -16.29
C ALA A 217 22.60 -0.09 -17.72
N PRO A 218 23.39 0.26 -18.75
CA PRO A 218 23.09 -0.13 -20.13
C PRO A 218 23.24 -1.64 -20.36
N GLU A 219 24.13 -2.27 -19.61
CA GLU A 219 24.36 -3.71 -19.62
C GLU A 219 24.41 -4.24 -18.18
N LEU A 220 23.77 -5.37 -17.96
CA LEU A 220 23.69 -6.01 -16.66
C LEU A 220 24.43 -7.35 -16.71
N SER A 221 25.32 -7.55 -15.74
CA SER A 221 25.84 -8.90 -15.44
C SER A 221 24.79 -9.72 -14.66
N PHE A 222 24.98 -11.03 -14.59
CA PHE A 222 24.16 -11.90 -13.73
C PHE A 222 24.16 -11.41 -12.25
N ALA A 223 25.34 -11.14 -11.69
CA ALA A 223 25.47 -10.67 -10.30
C ALA A 223 24.84 -9.29 -10.10
N GLY A 224 25.05 -8.36 -11.05
CA GLY A 224 24.46 -7.01 -11.01
C GLY A 224 22.94 -7.04 -11.06
N ALA A 225 22.36 -7.86 -11.93
CA ALA A 225 20.91 -8.01 -12.05
C ALA A 225 20.28 -8.52 -10.72
N TRP A 226 20.90 -9.53 -10.07
CA TRP A 226 20.43 -10.00 -8.79
C TRP A 226 20.63 -8.99 -7.67
N LEU A 227 21.76 -8.28 -7.65
CA LEU A 227 22.04 -7.27 -6.63
C LEU A 227 21.03 -6.09 -6.74
N GLY A 228 20.74 -5.64 -7.96
CA GLY A 228 19.71 -4.63 -8.22
C GLY A 228 18.30 -5.11 -7.82
N ALA A 229 17.92 -6.33 -8.20
CA ALA A 229 16.62 -6.90 -7.86
C ALA A 229 16.43 -7.08 -6.34
N LEU A 230 17.47 -7.49 -5.62
CA LEU A 230 17.45 -7.59 -4.14
C LEU A 230 17.37 -6.19 -3.50
N ALA A 231 18.13 -5.23 -4.01
CA ALA A 231 18.06 -3.84 -3.54
C ALA A 231 16.65 -3.27 -3.72
N PHE A 232 16.04 -3.42 -4.90
CA PHE A 232 14.66 -3.00 -5.13
C PHE A 232 13.66 -3.69 -4.22
N SER A 233 13.79 -5.00 -4.02
CA SER A 233 12.90 -5.77 -3.14
C SER A 233 12.92 -5.25 -1.70
N LEU A 234 14.10 -4.94 -1.17
CA LEU A 234 14.26 -4.35 0.18
C LEU A 234 13.78 -2.90 0.22
N GLN A 235 14.10 -2.10 -0.80
CA GLN A 235 13.62 -0.72 -0.94
C GLN A 235 12.09 -0.69 -0.90
N LEU A 236 11.42 -1.46 -1.75
CA LEU A 236 9.96 -1.51 -1.84
C LEU A 236 9.33 -1.90 -0.50
N TYR A 237 9.91 -2.90 0.18
CA TYR A 237 9.40 -3.33 1.49
C TYR A 237 9.54 -2.23 2.55
N PHE A 238 10.71 -1.62 2.68
CA PHE A 238 10.93 -0.60 3.71
C PHE A 238 10.23 0.72 3.38
N ASP A 239 10.12 1.07 2.11
CA ASP A 239 9.36 2.24 1.67
C ASP A 239 7.89 2.10 2.06
N PHE A 240 7.25 1.01 1.65
CA PHE A 240 5.82 0.83 1.85
C PHE A 240 5.46 0.43 3.29
N SER A 241 6.23 -0.47 3.93
CA SER A 241 6.01 -0.76 5.34
C SER A 241 6.32 0.43 6.25
N GLY A 242 7.29 1.27 5.87
CA GLY A 242 7.59 2.52 6.56
C GLY A 242 6.43 3.50 6.50
N TYR A 243 5.85 3.69 5.32
CA TYR A 243 4.63 4.50 5.17
C TYR A 243 3.47 3.95 6.01
N SER A 244 3.22 2.65 5.95
CA SER A 244 2.17 2.02 6.75
C SER A 244 2.38 2.18 8.25
N ASP A 245 3.63 2.08 8.72
CA ASP A 245 3.98 2.31 10.14
C ASP A 245 3.76 3.76 10.55
N MET A 246 4.13 4.73 9.69
CA MET A 246 3.83 6.14 9.93
C MET A 246 2.32 6.39 9.96
N ALA A 247 1.55 5.82 9.04
CA ALA A 247 0.10 5.95 8.99
C ALA A 247 -0.58 5.39 10.25
N ILE A 248 -0.19 4.19 10.69
CA ILE A 248 -0.69 3.56 11.91
C ILE A 248 -0.29 4.40 13.15
N GLY A 249 0.94 4.91 13.18
CA GLY A 249 1.43 5.78 14.23
C GLY A 249 0.61 7.07 14.35
N LEU A 250 0.38 7.75 13.22
CA LEU A 250 -0.47 8.96 13.15
C LEU A 250 -1.91 8.65 13.55
N GLY A 251 -2.46 7.52 13.10
CA GLY A 251 -3.77 7.06 13.55
C GLY A 251 -3.86 6.96 15.06
N ARG A 252 -2.88 6.30 15.71
CA ARG A 252 -2.82 6.17 17.17
C ARG A 252 -2.71 7.51 17.88
N MET A 253 -1.90 8.45 17.38
CA MET A 253 -1.82 9.79 17.95
C MET A 253 -3.16 10.54 17.90
N LEU A 254 -4.02 10.24 16.92
CA LEU A 254 -5.35 10.81 16.75
C LEU A 254 -6.47 9.97 17.39
N GLY A 255 -6.13 8.86 18.08
CA GLY A 255 -7.09 7.98 18.75
C GLY A 255 -7.77 6.97 17.82
N PHE A 256 -7.19 6.69 16.65
CA PHE A 256 -7.62 5.64 15.73
C PHE A 256 -6.70 4.44 15.78
N GLU A 257 -7.27 3.26 15.62
CA GLU A 257 -6.54 2.00 15.49
C GLU A 257 -6.75 1.45 14.07
N PHE A 258 -5.69 1.50 13.27
CA PHE A 258 -5.69 0.94 11.93
C PHE A 258 -5.15 -0.49 11.92
N LEU A 259 -5.57 -1.26 10.92
CA LEU A 259 -5.12 -2.63 10.72
C LEU A 259 -3.63 -2.65 10.31
N GLU A 260 -2.93 -3.71 10.74
CA GLU A 260 -1.57 -3.98 10.26
C GLU A 260 -1.57 -4.28 8.76
N ASN A 261 -0.57 -3.75 8.04
CA ASN A 261 -0.47 -3.92 6.60
C ASN A 261 0.68 -4.86 6.19
N PHE A 262 1.66 -5.05 7.07
CA PHE A 262 2.82 -5.93 6.84
C PHE A 262 3.15 -6.76 8.08
N ASN A 263 3.53 -8.03 7.85
CA ASN A 263 3.98 -8.93 8.90
C ASN A 263 5.19 -9.75 8.43
N TYR A 264 6.35 -9.10 8.24
CA TYR A 264 7.60 -9.71 7.83
C TYR A 264 7.44 -10.67 6.62
N PRO A 265 7.01 -10.17 5.44
CA PRO A 265 6.65 -11.03 4.31
C PRO A 265 7.82 -11.86 3.78
N TYR A 266 9.06 -11.37 3.89
CA TYR A 266 10.24 -12.07 3.36
C TYR A 266 10.68 -13.29 4.17
N ILE A 267 10.03 -13.61 5.31
CA ILE A 267 10.26 -14.89 6.00
C ILE A 267 9.30 -16.01 5.57
N SER A 268 8.44 -15.75 4.60
CA SER A 268 7.41 -16.69 4.14
C SER A 268 8.01 -17.93 3.47
N LYS A 269 7.30 -19.04 3.59
CA LYS A 269 7.66 -20.34 3.01
C LYS A 269 6.78 -20.74 1.82
N SER A 270 5.91 -19.84 1.38
CA SER A 270 5.09 -19.99 0.19
C SER A 270 4.66 -18.65 -0.33
N VAL A 271 4.25 -18.56 -1.58
CA VAL A 271 3.67 -17.33 -2.18
C VAL A 271 2.33 -17.02 -1.53
N THR A 272 1.55 -18.05 -1.17
CA THR A 272 0.31 -17.88 -0.40
C THR A 272 0.56 -17.23 0.96
N GLU A 273 1.59 -17.66 1.70
CA GLU A 273 1.96 -17.06 2.97
C GLU A 273 2.50 -15.64 2.78
N PHE A 274 3.31 -15.42 1.74
CA PHE A 274 3.86 -14.10 1.41
C PHE A 274 2.74 -13.06 1.28
N TRP A 275 1.70 -13.32 0.49
CA TRP A 275 0.58 -12.41 0.27
C TRP A 275 -0.36 -12.28 1.48
N ARG A 276 -0.34 -13.21 2.43
CA ARG A 276 -1.00 -13.04 3.74
C ARG A 276 -0.24 -12.11 4.69
N ARG A 277 1.02 -11.79 4.37
CA ARG A 277 1.91 -10.94 5.17
C ARG A 277 2.26 -9.62 4.50
N TRP A 278 2.05 -9.53 3.18
CA TRP A 278 2.27 -8.34 2.35
C TRP A 278 0.96 -7.65 2.03
N HIS A 279 0.88 -6.32 2.25
CA HIS A 279 -0.28 -5.48 1.92
C HIS A 279 -1.62 -6.12 2.34
N MET A 280 -1.67 -6.50 3.62
CA MET A 280 -2.75 -7.31 4.21
C MET A 280 -4.12 -6.65 4.05
N SER A 281 -4.19 -5.32 4.13
CA SER A 281 -5.44 -4.57 3.98
C SER A 281 -6.03 -4.68 2.57
N LEU A 282 -5.20 -4.58 1.52
CA LEU A 282 -5.63 -4.79 0.13
C LEU A 282 -6.09 -6.24 -0.09
N GLY A 283 -5.30 -7.21 0.38
CA GLY A 283 -5.66 -8.64 0.31
C GLY A 283 -7.00 -8.94 0.99
N THR A 284 -7.25 -8.32 2.15
CA THR A 284 -8.53 -8.43 2.86
C THR A 284 -9.67 -7.79 2.07
N TRP A 285 -9.44 -6.61 1.47
CA TRP A 285 -10.44 -5.94 0.65
C TRP A 285 -10.85 -6.80 -0.55
N PHE A 286 -9.89 -7.27 -1.35
CA PHE A 286 -10.17 -8.15 -2.50
C PHE A 286 -10.84 -9.47 -2.10
N ARG A 287 -10.45 -10.05 -0.95
CA ARG A 287 -11.09 -11.26 -0.42
C ARG A 287 -12.57 -11.00 -0.11
N ASP A 288 -12.88 -9.94 0.63
CA ASP A 288 -14.20 -9.72 1.21
C ASP A 288 -15.18 -9.11 0.19
N TYR A 289 -14.71 -8.28 -0.73
CA TYR A 289 -15.57 -7.59 -1.70
C TYR A 289 -15.55 -8.19 -3.11
N LEU A 290 -14.60 -9.07 -3.44
CA LEU A 290 -14.53 -9.70 -4.75
C LEU A 290 -14.46 -11.23 -4.68
N TYR A 291 -13.49 -11.82 -4.01
CA TYR A 291 -13.27 -13.27 -4.03
C TYR A 291 -14.44 -14.05 -3.42
N ILE A 292 -14.91 -13.65 -2.24
CA ILE A 292 -16.07 -14.29 -1.56
C ILE A 292 -17.34 -14.13 -2.37
N PRO A 293 -17.73 -12.94 -2.87
CA PRO A 293 -18.90 -12.79 -3.74
C PRO A 293 -18.86 -13.61 -5.02
N LEU A 294 -17.70 -13.84 -5.63
CA LEU A 294 -17.52 -14.71 -6.80
C LEU A 294 -17.72 -16.22 -6.47
N GLY A 295 -17.90 -16.55 -5.19
CA GLY A 295 -18.11 -17.92 -4.69
C GLY A 295 -16.91 -18.48 -3.92
N GLY A 296 -15.79 -17.77 -3.86
CA GLY A 296 -14.61 -18.15 -3.08
C GLY A 296 -14.08 -19.54 -3.47
N ASN A 297 -13.91 -20.41 -2.46
CA ASN A 297 -13.48 -21.80 -2.60
C ASN A 297 -14.65 -22.81 -2.47
N ARG A 298 -15.91 -22.34 -2.42
CA ARG A 298 -17.07 -23.19 -2.09
C ARG A 298 -17.65 -23.92 -3.30
N ARG A 299 -17.26 -23.57 -4.55
CA ARG A 299 -17.83 -24.08 -5.80
C ARG A 299 -16.89 -24.99 -6.58
N GLY A 300 -15.99 -25.70 -5.89
CA GLY A 300 -15.04 -26.63 -6.49
C GLY A 300 -13.78 -25.95 -7.06
N LEU A 301 -12.79 -26.78 -7.41
CA LEU A 301 -11.46 -26.31 -7.83
C LEU A 301 -11.46 -25.47 -9.12
N PRO A 302 -12.18 -25.83 -10.21
CA PRO A 302 -12.17 -25.02 -11.43
C PRO A 302 -12.68 -23.59 -11.20
N ARG A 303 -13.75 -23.44 -10.42
CA ARG A 303 -14.28 -22.12 -10.08
C ARG A 303 -13.32 -21.34 -9.19
N GLN A 304 -12.64 -22.02 -8.27
CA GLN A 304 -11.64 -21.40 -7.42
C GLN A 304 -10.45 -20.88 -8.24
N ILE A 305 -9.96 -21.65 -9.21
CA ILE A 305 -8.90 -21.22 -10.14
C ILE A 305 -9.32 -19.96 -10.90
N LEU A 306 -10.52 -19.97 -11.48
CA LEU A 306 -11.07 -18.78 -12.17
C LEU A 306 -11.15 -17.56 -11.25
N ASN A 307 -11.62 -17.75 -10.00
CA ASN A 307 -11.70 -16.66 -9.02
C ASN A 307 -10.32 -16.10 -8.69
N ILE A 308 -9.29 -16.96 -8.54
CA ILE A 308 -7.90 -16.52 -8.31
C ILE A 308 -7.40 -15.71 -9.52
N LEU A 309 -7.60 -16.18 -10.74
CA LEU A 309 -7.20 -15.46 -11.95
C LEU A 309 -7.86 -14.09 -12.04
N ILE A 310 -9.18 -14.00 -11.83
CA ILE A 310 -9.92 -12.72 -11.85
C ILE A 310 -9.38 -11.78 -10.77
N VAL A 311 -9.25 -12.23 -9.52
CA VAL A 311 -8.81 -11.40 -8.41
C VAL A 311 -7.40 -10.87 -8.67
N TRP A 312 -6.48 -11.70 -9.12
CA TRP A 312 -5.10 -11.30 -9.33
C TRP A 312 -4.90 -10.45 -10.58
N ALA A 313 -5.65 -10.70 -11.65
CA ALA A 313 -5.67 -9.80 -12.81
C ALA A 313 -6.16 -8.39 -12.41
N LEU A 314 -7.24 -8.31 -11.62
CA LEU A 314 -7.76 -7.03 -11.12
C LEU A 314 -6.84 -6.40 -10.07
N THR A 315 -6.14 -7.19 -9.26
CA THR A 315 -5.10 -6.68 -8.34
C THR A 315 -3.95 -6.05 -9.12
N GLY A 316 -3.49 -6.70 -10.19
CA GLY A 316 -2.47 -6.14 -11.07
C GLY A 316 -2.94 -4.82 -11.71
N LEU A 317 -4.10 -4.81 -12.34
CA LEU A 317 -4.68 -3.59 -12.90
C LEU A 317 -4.87 -2.49 -11.86
N TRP A 318 -5.28 -2.81 -10.62
CA TRP A 318 -5.43 -1.82 -9.56
C TRP A 318 -4.12 -1.08 -9.26
N HIS A 319 -2.96 -1.74 -9.37
CA HIS A 319 -1.66 -1.11 -9.12
C HIS A 319 -1.30 -0.07 -10.19
N GLY A 320 -1.53 -0.34 -11.48
CA GLY A 320 -1.14 0.62 -12.50
C GLY A 320 -1.75 0.35 -13.88
N ALA A 321 -1.82 1.40 -14.69
CA ALA A 321 -2.30 1.35 -16.06
C ALA A 321 -1.16 0.96 -17.02
N ASN A 322 -0.59 -0.23 -16.83
CA ASN A 322 0.41 -0.80 -17.72
C ASN A 322 0.23 -2.31 -17.84
N TRP A 323 0.59 -2.87 -18.98
CA TRP A 323 0.54 -4.32 -19.21
C TRP A 323 1.44 -5.12 -18.26
N THR A 324 2.55 -4.53 -17.81
CA THR A 324 3.45 -5.17 -16.83
C THR A 324 2.76 -5.45 -15.51
N PHE A 325 1.86 -4.57 -15.05
CA PHE A 325 1.06 -4.79 -13.85
C PHE A 325 0.05 -5.93 -14.01
N LEU A 326 -0.61 -6.02 -15.18
CA LEU A 326 -1.50 -7.16 -15.46
C LEU A 326 -0.72 -8.47 -15.46
N LEU A 327 0.44 -8.48 -16.13
CA LEU A 327 1.33 -9.65 -16.16
C LEU A 327 1.86 -10.00 -14.76
N TRP A 328 2.17 -9.01 -13.94
CA TRP A 328 2.54 -9.20 -12.54
C TRP A 328 1.42 -9.89 -11.74
N GLY A 329 0.18 -9.45 -11.90
CA GLY A 329 -0.96 -10.10 -11.27
C GLY A 329 -1.13 -11.56 -11.73
N LEU A 330 -1.07 -11.81 -13.04
CA LEU A 330 -1.19 -13.15 -13.61
C LEU A 330 -0.02 -14.05 -13.21
N TYR A 331 1.21 -13.52 -13.11
CA TYR A 331 2.37 -14.22 -12.58
C TYR A 331 2.08 -14.80 -11.19
N TYR A 332 1.61 -13.98 -10.26
CA TYR A 332 1.27 -14.48 -8.92
C TYR A 332 0.05 -15.41 -8.92
N ALA A 333 -0.92 -15.19 -9.80
CA ALA A 333 -2.04 -16.10 -9.94
C ALA A 333 -1.57 -17.53 -10.31
N VAL A 334 -0.60 -17.65 -11.22
CA VAL A 334 -0.01 -18.94 -11.63
C VAL A 334 0.61 -19.65 -10.42
N PHE A 335 1.48 -19.00 -9.66
CA PHE A 335 2.11 -19.61 -8.48
C PHE A 335 1.11 -20.00 -7.39
N LEU A 336 0.12 -19.14 -7.13
CA LEU A 336 -0.93 -19.43 -6.16
C LEU A 336 -1.80 -20.64 -6.58
N ILE A 337 -2.08 -20.79 -7.86
CA ILE A 337 -2.79 -21.95 -8.40
C ILE A 337 -1.93 -23.20 -8.27
N LEU A 338 -0.64 -23.15 -8.65
CA LEU A 338 0.29 -24.26 -8.50
C LEU A 338 0.41 -24.71 -7.03
N GLU A 339 0.56 -23.76 -6.11
CA GLU A 339 0.55 -24.04 -4.67
C GLU A 339 -0.75 -24.72 -4.24
N LYS A 340 -1.88 -24.17 -4.69
CA LYS A 340 -3.20 -24.69 -4.32
C LYS A 340 -3.44 -26.11 -4.83
N VAL A 341 -3.02 -26.40 -6.06
CA VAL A 341 -3.31 -27.69 -6.71
C VAL A 341 -2.41 -28.81 -6.16
N PHE A 342 -1.11 -28.58 -6.02
CA PHE A 342 -0.20 -29.65 -5.64
C PHE A 342 1.07 -29.23 -4.86
N LEU A 343 1.52 -27.97 -4.98
CA LEU A 343 2.86 -27.62 -4.51
C LEU A 343 2.91 -27.37 -2.99
N LEU A 344 1.85 -26.78 -2.40
CA LEU A 344 1.86 -26.35 -1.00
C LEU A 344 2.20 -27.49 -0.02
N LYS A 345 1.55 -28.65 -0.19
CA LYS A 345 1.81 -29.84 0.65
C LYS A 345 3.24 -30.39 0.52
N LYS A 346 3.91 -30.15 -0.64
CA LYS A 346 5.32 -30.55 -0.85
C LYS A 346 6.26 -29.57 -0.17
N LEU A 347 5.97 -28.25 -0.25
CA LEU A 347 6.76 -27.20 0.38
C LEU A 347 6.77 -27.33 1.91
N GLU A 348 5.69 -27.75 2.52
CA GLU A 348 5.60 -27.98 3.98
C GLU A 348 6.66 -28.98 4.49
N LYS A 349 7.07 -29.94 3.64
CA LYS A 349 8.05 -30.97 4.00
C LYS A 349 9.51 -30.51 3.90
N VAL A 350 9.77 -29.40 3.20
CA VAL A 350 11.13 -28.90 2.89
C VAL A 350 11.25 -27.40 3.20
N PRO A 351 11.21 -26.99 4.46
CA PRO A 351 11.03 -25.60 4.87
C PRO A 351 12.11 -24.62 4.36
N VAL A 352 13.35 -25.10 4.17
CA VAL A 352 14.45 -24.27 3.65
C VAL A 352 14.24 -24.00 2.15
N LEU A 353 13.98 -25.04 1.37
CA LEU A 353 13.70 -24.89 -0.07
C LEU A 353 12.42 -24.11 -0.32
N ALA A 354 11.41 -24.29 0.54
CA ALA A 354 10.17 -23.52 0.51
C ALA A 354 10.42 -22.01 0.70
N HIS A 355 11.31 -21.66 1.62
CA HIS A 355 11.69 -20.26 1.85
C HIS A 355 12.45 -19.68 0.65
N ILE A 356 13.44 -20.42 0.10
CA ILE A 356 14.17 -20.00 -1.11
C ILE A 356 13.21 -19.83 -2.28
N TYR A 357 12.30 -20.77 -2.50
CA TYR A 357 11.26 -20.68 -3.53
C TYR A 357 10.42 -19.41 -3.39
N ALA A 358 9.89 -19.14 -2.18
CA ALA A 358 9.04 -17.97 -1.95
C ALA A 358 9.80 -16.65 -2.19
N LEU A 359 11.07 -16.58 -1.77
CA LEU A 359 11.92 -15.41 -2.00
C LEU A 359 12.24 -15.22 -3.49
N LEU A 360 12.61 -16.29 -4.21
CA LEU A 360 12.90 -16.23 -5.64
C LEU A 360 11.69 -15.74 -6.42
N VAL A 361 10.51 -16.33 -6.16
CA VAL A 361 9.27 -15.91 -6.82
C VAL A 361 8.95 -14.42 -6.50
N ALA A 362 9.17 -13.99 -5.27
CA ALA A 362 8.92 -12.58 -4.91
C ALA A 362 9.89 -11.63 -5.62
N VAL A 363 11.21 -11.88 -5.55
CA VAL A 363 12.24 -11.02 -6.14
C VAL A 363 12.11 -10.93 -7.67
N VAL A 364 11.92 -12.06 -8.34
CA VAL A 364 11.70 -12.09 -9.81
C VAL A 364 10.39 -11.36 -10.17
N GLY A 365 9.34 -11.56 -9.39
CA GLY A 365 8.04 -10.91 -9.61
C GLY A 365 8.10 -9.38 -9.45
N TRP A 366 8.97 -8.85 -8.59
CA TRP A 366 9.11 -7.40 -8.43
C TRP A 366 9.65 -6.69 -9.67
N MET A 367 10.34 -7.37 -10.58
CA MET A 367 10.79 -6.79 -11.84
C MET A 367 9.62 -6.50 -12.78
N LEU A 368 8.58 -7.34 -12.80
CA LEU A 368 7.32 -7.04 -13.51
C LEU A 368 6.61 -5.80 -12.95
N PHE A 369 6.74 -5.57 -11.65
CA PHE A 369 6.12 -4.44 -10.97
C PHE A 369 6.86 -3.13 -11.23
N GLN A 370 8.18 -3.16 -11.35
CA GLN A 370 9.04 -1.96 -11.38
C GLN A 370 9.31 -1.45 -12.80
N LEU A 371 9.45 -2.37 -13.76
CA LEU A 371 9.87 -2.01 -15.13
C LEU A 371 8.68 -1.57 -15.98
N ASN A 372 8.92 -0.62 -16.89
CA ASN A 372 7.85 0.07 -17.59
C ASN A 372 7.33 -0.68 -18.82
N SER A 373 8.10 -1.62 -19.35
CA SER A 373 7.72 -2.38 -20.55
C SER A 373 8.04 -3.87 -20.41
N VAL A 374 7.30 -4.68 -21.15
CA VAL A 374 7.55 -6.14 -21.23
C VAL A 374 8.95 -6.41 -21.80
N GLY A 375 9.42 -5.58 -22.74
CA GLY A 375 10.76 -5.68 -23.30
C GLY A 375 11.86 -5.50 -22.25
N GLU A 376 11.72 -4.47 -21.40
CA GLU A 376 12.65 -4.25 -20.28
C GLU A 376 12.62 -5.43 -19.29
N VAL A 377 11.44 -5.97 -18.98
CA VAL A 377 11.30 -7.13 -18.09
C VAL A 377 12.04 -8.35 -18.67
N VAL A 378 11.82 -8.65 -19.93
CA VAL A 378 12.48 -9.79 -20.61
C VAL A 378 13.99 -9.61 -20.63
N HIS A 379 14.47 -8.39 -20.94
CA HIS A 379 15.90 -8.08 -20.91
C HIS A 379 16.50 -8.26 -19.49
N TYR A 380 15.85 -7.69 -18.47
CA TYR A 380 16.32 -7.79 -17.09
C TYR A 380 16.31 -9.25 -16.59
N TRP A 381 15.22 -9.98 -16.85
CA TRP A 381 15.16 -11.42 -16.53
C TRP A 381 16.21 -12.21 -17.30
N GLY A 382 16.46 -11.84 -18.56
CA GLY A 382 17.56 -12.45 -19.33
C GLY A 382 18.89 -12.34 -18.60
N ALA A 383 19.23 -11.16 -18.10
CA ALA A 383 20.44 -10.95 -17.30
C ALA A 383 20.40 -11.75 -15.96
N MET A 384 19.27 -11.77 -15.25
CA MET A 384 19.11 -12.56 -14.02
C MET A 384 19.30 -14.06 -14.24
N PHE A 385 19.03 -14.57 -15.45
CA PHE A 385 19.18 -15.99 -15.80
C PHE A 385 20.39 -16.27 -16.69
N GLY A 386 21.33 -15.33 -16.80
CA GLY A 386 22.63 -15.53 -17.42
C GLY A 386 22.71 -15.27 -18.92
N ALA A 387 21.67 -14.73 -19.55
CA ALA A 387 21.68 -14.41 -20.98
C ALA A 387 22.63 -13.26 -21.36
N SER A 388 23.09 -12.46 -20.40
CA SER A 388 24.05 -11.36 -20.62
C SER A 388 25.48 -11.82 -20.91
N GLY A 389 25.81 -13.09 -20.68
CA GLY A 389 27.15 -13.66 -20.88
C GLY A 389 28.19 -13.27 -19.82
N ALA A 390 27.97 -12.20 -19.06
CA ALA A 390 28.85 -11.75 -17.99
C ALA A 390 28.35 -12.24 -16.62
N ALA A 391 29.16 -13.04 -15.90
CA ALA A 391 28.80 -13.53 -14.57
C ALA A 391 28.82 -12.42 -13.52
N ALA A 392 29.86 -11.60 -13.52
CA ALA A 392 30.03 -10.45 -12.63
C ALA A 392 31.03 -9.44 -13.22
N THR A 393 30.96 -8.21 -12.78
CA THR A 393 31.90 -7.13 -13.14
C THR A 393 32.64 -6.60 -11.90
N ALA A 394 33.72 -5.85 -12.09
CA ALA A 394 34.42 -5.16 -11.00
C ALA A 394 33.51 -4.15 -10.30
N ALA A 395 32.59 -3.51 -11.03
CA ALA A 395 31.59 -2.61 -10.48
C ALA A 395 30.63 -3.34 -9.52
N ASP A 396 30.20 -4.56 -9.86
CA ASP A 396 29.33 -5.34 -8.98
C ASP A 396 29.99 -5.67 -7.64
N ALA A 397 31.28 -6.06 -7.69
CA ALA A 397 32.05 -6.32 -6.46
C ALA A 397 32.22 -5.04 -5.61
N PHE A 398 32.48 -3.91 -6.27
CA PHE A 398 32.55 -2.60 -5.60
C PHE A 398 31.24 -2.23 -4.93
N TYR A 399 30.11 -2.27 -5.63
CA TYR A 399 28.80 -1.92 -5.06
C TYR A 399 28.33 -2.92 -4.01
N ALA A 400 28.54 -4.23 -4.23
CA ALA A 400 28.22 -5.24 -3.22
C ALA A 400 28.95 -4.97 -1.91
N ARG A 401 30.25 -4.61 -1.97
CA ARG A 401 31.04 -4.25 -0.78
C ARG A 401 30.59 -2.93 -0.15
N SER A 402 30.34 -1.90 -0.96
CA SER A 402 29.95 -0.55 -0.49
C SER A 402 28.59 -0.57 0.23
N TYR A 403 27.65 -1.37 -0.24
CA TYR A 403 26.32 -1.49 0.33
C TYR A 403 26.14 -2.69 1.28
N ALA A 404 27.19 -3.51 1.51
CA ALA A 404 27.11 -4.73 2.32
C ALA A 404 26.50 -4.51 3.70
N VAL A 405 26.95 -3.47 4.40
CA VAL A 405 26.49 -3.17 5.77
C VAL A 405 24.99 -2.82 5.79
N ILE A 406 24.53 -1.94 4.91
CA ILE A 406 23.13 -1.53 4.89
C ILE A 406 22.22 -2.67 4.41
N LEU A 407 22.64 -3.47 3.44
CA LEU A 407 21.90 -4.65 2.97
C LEU A 407 21.80 -5.70 4.09
N PHE A 408 22.85 -5.92 4.86
CA PHE A 408 22.84 -6.82 6.02
C PHE A 408 21.88 -6.34 7.11
N ILE A 409 21.96 -5.04 7.47
CA ILE A 409 21.03 -4.42 8.43
C ILE A 409 19.59 -4.56 7.95
N ALA A 410 19.32 -4.29 6.67
CA ALA A 410 18.00 -4.38 6.07
C ALA A 410 17.48 -5.83 6.06
N ALA A 411 18.34 -6.80 5.71
CA ALA A 411 17.96 -8.22 5.74
C ALA A 411 17.52 -8.66 7.15
N ILE A 412 18.24 -8.25 8.19
CA ILE A 412 17.87 -8.53 9.59
C ILE A 412 16.59 -7.76 9.97
N ALA A 413 16.47 -6.48 9.62
CA ALA A 413 15.31 -5.65 9.92
C ALA A 413 14.03 -6.12 9.19
N ALA A 414 14.17 -6.84 8.07
CA ALA A 414 13.06 -7.49 7.38
C ALA A 414 12.53 -8.75 8.09
N THR A 415 13.12 -9.12 9.23
CA THR A 415 12.72 -10.26 10.07
C THR A 415 12.18 -9.80 11.44
N PRO A 416 11.47 -10.67 12.18
CA PRO A 416 11.01 -10.33 13.53
C PRO A 416 12.14 -10.33 14.59
N VAL A 417 13.38 -10.65 14.23
CA VAL A 417 14.51 -10.81 15.15
C VAL A 417 14.77 -9.54 15.97
N PRO A 418 14.90 -8.33 15.39
CA PRO A 418 15.16 -7.13 16.18
C PRO A 418 14.07 -6.85 17.22
N LYS A 419 12.80 -7.00 16.84
CA LYS A 419 11.66 -6.84 17.74
C LYS A 419 11.72 -7.85 18.89
N LYS A 420 11.96 -9.13 18.59
CA LYS A 420 12.05 -10.19 19.61
C LYS A 420 13.23 -9.99 20.56
N LEU A 421 14.37 -9.53 20.05
CA LEU A 421 15.54 -9.22 20.89
C LEU A 421 15.24 -8.03 21.81
N PHE A 422 14.66 -6.96 21.29
CA PHE A 422 14.28 -5.80 22.09
C PHE A 422 13.28 -6.17 23.21
N GLN A 423 12.29 -7.02 22.92
CA GLN A 423 11.31 -7.49 23.89
C GLN A 423 11.90 -8.37 25.01
N ARG A 424 13.12 -8.92 24.84
CA ARG A 424 13.82 -9.66 25.92
C ARG A 424 14.55 -8.75 26.92
N ILE A 425 14.73 -7.48 26.58
CA ILE A 425 15.33 -6.50 27.48
C ILE A 425 14.37 -6.22 28.65
N PRO A 426 14.86 -6.11 29.89
CA PRO A 426 14.01 -5.76 31.04
C PRO A 426 13.21 -4.47 30.81
N GLN A 427 11.94 -4.44 31.22
CA GLN A 427 11.02 -3.32 30.97
C GLN A 427 11.57 -1.97 31.45
N ARG A 428 12.29 -1.94 32.55
CA ARG A 428 12.93 -0.70 33.06
C ARG A 428 13.93 -0.11 32.05
N ILE A 429 14.71 -0.97 31.41
CA ILE A 429 15.69 -0.56 30.40
C ILE A 429 14.96 -0.16 29.10
N GLN A 430 13.91 -0.92 28.69
CA GLN A 430 13.10 -0.53 27.53
C GLN A 430 12.49 0.87 27.70
N ASN A 431 11.99 1.21 28.89
CA ASN A 431 11.40 2.51 29.18
C ASN A 431 12.40 3.68 29.02
N ILE A 432 13.70 3.44 29.20
CA ILE A 432 14.77 4.42 28.96
C ILE A 432 15.24 4.39 27.51
N LEU A 433 15.47 3.21 26.96
CA LEU A 433 16.00 3.06 25.60
C LEU A 433 15.01 3.54 24.53
N THR A 434 13.71 3.28 24.72
CA THR A 434 12.70 3.60 23.71
C THR A 434 12.69 5.11 23.37
N PRO A 435 12.53 6.05 24.31
CA PRO A 435 12.56 7.47 23.99
C PRO A 435 13.90 7.92 23.39
N VAL A 436 15.02 7.37 23.85
CA VAL A 436 16.35 7.67 23.29
C VAL A 436 16.45 7.22 21.83
N LEU A 437 16.05 5.98 21.54
CA LEU A 437 16.08 5.45 20.17
C LEU A 437 15.12 6.20 19.24
N VAL A 438 13.94 6.58 19.74
CA VAL A 438 12.97 7.40 19.00
C VAL A 438 13.57 8.77 18.68
N ALA A 439 14.16 9.44 19.67
CA ALA A 439 14.79 10.73 19.47
C ALA A 439 15.96 10.66 18.48
N LEU A 440 16.84 9.66 18.61
CA LEU A 440 17.94 9.42 17.67
C LEU A 440 17.43 9.17 16.25
N CYS A 441 16.41 8.31 16.11
CA CYS A 441 15.79 8.01 14.80
C CYS A 441 15.23 9.28 14.16
N LEU A 442 14.52 10.12 14.92
CA LEU A 442 13.97 11.38 14.42
C LEU A 442 15.07 12.37 14.03
N VAL A 443 16.09 12.54 14.87
CA VAL A 443 17.21 13.46 14.58
C VAL A 443 17.98 13.03 13.34
N ILE A 444 18.38 11.75 13.27
CA ILE A 444 19.12 11.23 12.11
C ILE A 444 18.28 11.30 10.84
N SER A 445 16.99 10.89 10.91
CA SER A 445 16.09 10.99 9.75
C SER A 445 15.91 12.43 9.31
N THR A 446 15.81 13.39 10.24
CA THR A 446 15.72 14.81 9.92
C THR A 446 17.00 15.32 9.24
N ALA A 447 18.16 14.93 9.70
CA ALA A 447 19.42 15.29 9.06
C ALA A 447 19.47 14.81 7.60
N TYR A 448 19.09 13.56 7.34
CA TYR A 448 18.98 13.05 5.97
C TYR A 448 17.93 13.79 5.12
N LEU A 449 16.80 14.20 5.72
CA LEU A 449 15.76 14.93 5.00
C LEU A 449 16.14 16.37 4.65
N VAL A 450 17.02 17.00 5.43
CA VAL A 450 17.53 18.35 5.13
C VAL A 450 18.49 18.32 3.94
N ASP A 451 19.29 17.27 3.84
CA ASP A 451 20.26 17.09 2.75
C ASP A 451 19.63 16.49 1.46
N ALA A 452 18.52 15.77 1.60
CA ALA A 452 17.88 15.07 0.48
C ALA A 452 17.03 16.02 -0.37
N THR A 453 17.11 15.86 -1.69
CA THR A 453 16.09 16.35 -2.62
C THR A 453 14.76 15.64 -2.33
N TYR A 454 13.64 16.21 -2.86
CA TYR A 454 12.31 15.62 -2.72
C TYR A 454 12.30 14.14 -3.14
N ASN A 455 12.05 13.27 -2.17
CA ASN A 455 12.00 11.83 -2.36
C ASN A 455 10.61 11.29 -2.00
N PRO A 456 9.66 11.22 -2.94
CA PRO A 456 8.32 10.71 -2.71
C PRO A 456 8.35 9.20 -2.44
N PHE A 457 7.27 8.67 -1.89
CA PHE A 457 7.07 7.24 -1.80
C PHE A 457 6.96 6.62 -3.18
N LEU A 458 7.47 5.40 -3.35
CA LEU A 458 7.40 4.66 -4.62
C LEU A 458 5.96 4.56 -5.15
N TYR A 459 4.98 4.42 -4.27
CA TYR A 459 3.56 4.36 -4.62
C TYR A 459 2.97 5.62 -5.26
N PHE A 460 3.66 6.75 -5.24
CA PHE A 460 3.23 7.94 -6.00
C PHE A 460 3.54 7.83 -7.49
N ARG A 461 4.27 6.80 -7.90
CA ARG A 461 4.60 6.55 -9.32
C ARG A 461 3.57 5.67 -10.03
N PHE A 462 2.62 5.08 -9.28
CA PHE A 462 1.69 4.05 -9.79
C PHE A 462 0.23 4.49 -9.77
#